data_1b6403e44461045b187d4d59b3a37970
#
_entry.id   1b6403e44461045b187d4d59b3a37970
#
_cell.length_a   1.000
_cell.length_b   1.000
_cell.length_c   1.000
_cell.angle_alpha   90.00
_cell.angle_beta   90.00
_cell.angle_gamma   90.00
#
_symmetry.space_group_name_H-M   'P 1'
#
loop_
_entity.id
_entity.type
_entity.pdbx_description
1 polymer ?
#
loop_
_entity_poly.entity_id
_entity_poly.type
_entity_poly.pdbx_seq_one_letter_code
_entity_poly.pdbx_strand_id
1 'polypeptide(L)'
;MTIKKYFIASILAASLSLGQTTPLPPVIHKDSGDGVTGVFEGWFKTAQGTFLEIGYYNRNLKEPLDIPVGVNNRIEPGGPDWGQPTHFDPKKAWGVSVIRVPDDFGDRELKWTITANGKTTVVPLNLKNDWQLAPFEDAEGDQPAYLSFYPLAQKQATGSGPIPVTLKLTATVGQAVTLPVYV
;
A
#
# COMPACT_ATOMS: atom_id res chain seq x y z
N MET A 1 -25.03 34.81 -73.94
CA MET A 1 -25.41 33.98 -72.79
C MET A 1 -24.13 33.77 -71.95
N THR A 2 -23.95 34.55 -70.91
CA THR A 2 -22.67 34.67 -70.19
C THR A 2 -22.75 33.86 -68.84
N ILE A 3 -22.00 32.79 -68.80
CA ILE A 3 -21.95 31.95 -67.60
C ILE A 3 -20.98 32.55 -66.59
N LYS A 4 -21.50 33.06 -65.43
CA LYS A 4 -20.68 33.48 -64.29
C LYS A 4 -20.21 32.26 -63.56
N LYS A 5 -18.88 32.03 -63.46
CA LYS A 5 -18.23 31.04 -62.64
C LYS A 5 -18.10 31.59 -61.18
N TYR A 6 -18.78 30.95 -60.23
CA TYR A 6 -18.58 31.25 -58.84
C TYR A 6 -17.42 30.39 -58.32
N PHE A 7 -16.36 31.03 -57.83
CA PHE A 7 -15.26 30.39 -57.12
C PHE A 7 -15.67 30.32 -55.63
N ILE A 8 -15.85 29.11 -55.16
CA ILE A 8 -16.05 28.87 -53.72
C ILE A 8 -14.66 28.64 -53.11
N ALA A 9 -14.18 29.61 -52.35
CA ALA A 9 -12.97 29.49 -51.56
C ALA A 9 -13.31 28.76 -50.26
N SER A 10 -12.93 27.50 -50.16
CA SER A 10 -13.02 26.75 -48.89
C SER A 10 -11.89 27.16 -47.98
N ILE A 11 -12.21 27.90 -46.92
CA ILE A 11 -11.27 28.22 -45.84
C ILE A 11 -11.18 26.98 -44.94
N LEU A 12 -10.07 26.28 -45.03
CA LEU A 12 -9.71 25.19 -44.10
C LEU A 12 -9.20 25.80 -42.80
N ALA A 13 -10.07 25.87 -41.80
CA ALA A 13 -9.66 26.30 -40.46
C ALA A 13 -8.88 25.13 -39.81
N ALA A 14 -7.55 25.21 -39.82
CA ALA A 14 -6.71 24.35 -39.05
C ALA A 14 -6.81 24.76 -37.56
N SER A 15 -7.57 24.02 -36.75
CA SER A 15 -7.58 24.16 -35.31
C SER A 15 -6.24 23.64 -34.75
N LEU A 16 -5.33 24.55 -34.48
CA LEU A 16 -4.15 24.27 -33.67
C LEU A 16 -4.61 24.00 -32.23
N SER A 17 -4.76 22.72 -31.89
CA SER A 17 -4.86 22.31 -30.48
C SER A 17 -3.49 22.55 -29.83
N LEU A 18 -3.34 23.71 -29.18
CA LEU A 18 -2.25 23.94 -28.28
C LEU A 18 -2.45 22.99 -27.09
N GLY A 19 -1.84 21.81 -27.18
CA GLY A 19 -1.70 20.93 -26.05
C GLY A 19 -1.02 21.73 -24.93
N GLN A 20 -1.71 21.92 -23.82
CA GLN A 20 -1.12 22.56 -22.64
C GLN A 20 0.01 21.67 -22.13
N THR A 21 1.21 21.94 -22.56
CA THR A 21 2.43 21.42 -21.96
C THR A 21 2.85 22.31 -20.79
N THR A 22 1.96 22.51 -19.80
CA THR A 22 2.41 23.04 -18.54
C THR A 22 3.19 21.91 -17.86
N PRO A 23 4.51 22.01 -17.71
CA PRO A 23 5.26 21.01 -16.97
C PRO A 23 4.64 20.93 -15.58
N LEU A 24 4.35 19.71 -15.14
CA LEU A 24 3.97 19.50 -13.75
C LEU A 24 5.05 20.11 -12.85
N PRO A 25 4.68 20.86 -11.82
CA PRO A 25 5.68 21.41 -10.91
C PRO A 25 6.53 20.26 -10.37
N PRO A 26 7.86 20.39 -10.35
CA PRO A 26 8.72 19.35 -9.83
C PRO A 26 8.33 19.04 -8.39
N VAL A 27 8.05 17.78 -8.10
CA VAL A 27 7.85 17.33 -6.73
C VAL A 27 9.20 17.44 -6.03
N ILE A 28 9.33 18.42 -5.15
CA ILE A 28 10.54 18.60 -4.35
C ILE A 28 10.51 17.53 -3.25
N HIS A 29 11.27 16.47 -3.44
CA HIS A 29 11.53 15.51 -2.39
C HIS A 29 12.54 16.10 -1.40
N LYS A 30 12.22 16.03 -0.12
CA LYS A 30 13.08 16.51 0.97
C LYS A 30 13.87 15.35 1.56
N ASP A 31 15.08 15.62 2.04
CA ASP A 31 15.86 14.62 2.77
C ASP A 31 15.17 14.25 4.09
N SER A 32 14.54 15.24 4.74
CA SER A 32 13.87 15.09 6.05
C SER A 32 12.73 16.11 6.23
N GLY A 33 11.92 15.93 7.30
CA GLY A 33 10.86 16.87 7.70
C GLY A 33 9.58 16.77 6.86
N ASP A 34 9.43 15.74 6.04
CA ASP A 34 8.19 15.48 5.31
C ASP A 34 7.33 14.42 6.02
N GLY A 35 6.09 14.24 5.56
CA GLY A 35 5.10 13.34 6.14
C GLY A 35 5.22 11.90 5.69
N VAL A 36 4.47 11.03 6.36
CA VAL A 36 4.20 9.65 5.97
C VAL A 36 2.77 9.53 5.50
N THR A 37 2.56 8.80 4.43
CA THR A 37 1.23 8.43 3.93
C THR A 37 1.07 6.92 4.05
N GLY A 38 0.02 6.47 4.72
CA GLY A 38 -0.38 5.06 4.67
C GLY A 38 -0.86 4.69 3.26
N VAL A 39 -0.74 3.43 2.92
CA VAL A 39 -1.22 2.88 1.65
C VAL A 39 -2.08 1.66 1.96
N PHE A 40 -3.29 1.65 1.46
CA PHE A 40 -4.12 0.45 1.41
C PHE A 40 -3.79 -0.28 0.13
N GLU A 41 -3.30 -1.50 0.23
CA GLU A 41 -2.87 -2.28 -0.92
C GLU A 41 -3.96 -3.26 -1.38
N GLY A 42 -4.86 -3.61 -0.48
CA GLY A 42 -6.01 -4.45 -0.79
C GLY A 42 -6.37 -5.38 0.36
N TRP A 43 -7.21 -6.35 0.06
CA TRP A 43 -7.64 -7.37 1.01
C TRP A 43 -7.67 -8.74 0.36
N PHE A 44 -7.48 -9.76 1.18
CA PHE A 44 -7.53 -11.15 0.75
C PHE A 44 -8.16 -12.04 1.84
N LYS A 45 -8.59 -13.23 1.43
CA LYS A 45 -9.20 -14.22 2.31
C LYS A 45 -8.41 -15.51 2.28
N THR A 46 -8.19 -16.10 3.45
CA THR A 46 -7.57 -17.40 3.65
C THR A 46 -8.42 -18.28 4.54
N ALA A 47 -7.99 -19.51 4.78
CA ALA A 47 -8.62 -20.39 5.77
C ALA A 47 -8.55 -19.83 7.20
N GLN A 48 -7.63 -18.90 7.47
CA GLN A 48 -7.42 -18.26 8.78
C GLN A 48 -8.26 -17.00 8.99
N GLY A 49 -8.94 -16.51 7.95
CA GLY A 49 -9.81 -15.33 8.01
C GLY A 49 -9.59 -14.35 6.86
N THR A 50 -10.10 -13.15 7.04
CA THR A 50 -9.99 -12.04 6.09
C THR A 50 -8.97 -11.03 6.59
N PHE A 51 -8.11 -10.57 5.68
CA PHE A 51 -6.97 -9.70 5.98
C PHE A 51 -6.97 -8.49 5.05
N LEU A 52 -6.62 -7.34 5.62
CA LEU A 52 -6.32 -6.11 4.90
C LEU A 52 -4.80 -5.97 4.81
N GLU A 53 -4.26 -5.74 3.63
CA GLU A 53 -2.83 -5.52 3.41
C GLU A 53 -2.55 -4.04 3.32
N ILE A 54 -1.54 -3.59 4.05
CA ILE A 54 -1.14 -2.19 4.12
C ILE A 54 0.36 -2.02 3.91
N GLY A 55 0.68 -0.92 3.26
CA GLY A 55 2.02 -0.40 3.10
C GLY A 55 2.09 1.06 3.51
N TYR A 56 3.17 1.73 3.17
CA TYR A 56 3.32 3.16 3.41
C TYR A 56 4.24 3.82 2.40
N TYR A 57 4.19 5.15 2.38
CA TYR A 57 5.14 6.00 1.70
C TYR A 57 5.66 7.08 2.65
N ASN A 58 6.88 6.90 3.13
CA ASN A 58 7.63 7.96 3.82
C ASN A 58 8.22 8.89 2.74
N ARG A 59 7.77 10.15 2.73
CA ARG A 59 8.15 11.14 1.72
C ARG A 59 9.55 11.71 1.92
N ASN A 60 10.22 11.36 3.01
CA ASN A 60 11.60 11.71 3.25
C ASN A 60 12.53 10.81 2.44
N LEU A 61 13.62 11.37 1.91
CA LEU A 61 14.60 10.61 1.15
C LEU A 61 15.60 9.86 2.04
N LYS A 62 15.86 10.38 3.26
CA LYS A 62 16.90 9.86 4.15
C LYS A 62 16.45 9.70 5.61
N GLU A 63 15.33 10.28 6.02
CA GLU A 63 14.88 10.25 7.41
C GLU A 63 13.90 9.10 7.66
N PRO A 64 14.27 8.07 8.42
CA PRO A 64 13.30 7.13 8.98
C PRO A 64 12.50 7.84 10.09
N LEU A 65 11.27 7.41 10.29
CA LEU A 65 10.37 7.98 11.31
C LEU A 65 9.82 6.88 12.21
N ASP A 66 9.89 7.09 13.52
CA ASP A 66 9.21 6.26 14.52
C ASP A 66 7.94 6.97 14.99
N ILE A 67 6.78 6.37 14.71
CA ILE A 67 5.48 6.90 15.07
C ILE A 67 4.73 5.80 15.83
N PRO A 68 4.84 5.76 17.15
CA PRO A 68 4.16 4.76 17.97
C PRO A 68 2.65 4.79 17.79
N VAL A 69 2.01 3.64 18.00
CA VAL A 69 0.55 3.55 18.04
C VAL A 69 0.01 4.53 19.09
N GLY A 70 -1.00 5.32 18.70
CA GLY A 70 -1.60 6.36 19.53
C GLY A 70 -2.19 7.49 18.69
N VAL A 71 -2.16 8.70 19.23
CA VAL A 71 -2.81 9.87 18.59
C VAL A 71 -2.29 10.15 17.17
N ASN A 72 -1.02 9.85 16.91
CA ASN A 72 -0.36 10.11 15.63
C ASN A 72 -0.28 8.89 14.69
N ASN A 73 -0.68 7.70 15.15
CA ASN A 73 -0.71 6.48 14.36
C ASN A 73 -1.78 5.56 14.90
N ARG A 74 -2.97 5.60 14.33
CA ARG A 74 -4.10 4.83 14.83
C ARG A 74 -4.99 4.34 13.71
N ILE A 75 -5.64 3.21 13.95
CA ILE A 75 -6.69 2.66 13.09
C ILE A 75 -7.98 2.59 13.90
N GLU A 76 -9.05 3.15 13.36
CA GLU A 76 -10.36 3.25 14.01
C GLU A 76 -11.49 2.87 13.03
N PRO A 77 -12.64 2.39 13.50
CA PRO A 77 -13.02 2.10 14.88
C PRO A 77 -12.44 0.77 15.40
N GLY A 78 -12.59 0.54 16.69
CA GLY A 78 -12.25 -0.73 17.36
C GLY A 78 -10.97 -0.73 18.16
N GLY A 79 -10.31 0.41 18.27
CA GLY A 79 -9.07 0.61 19.04
C GLY A 79 -7.98 1.20 18.17
N PRO A 80 -6.95 1.80 18.75
CA PRO A 80 -5.89 2.45 17.98
C PRO A 80 -4.92 1.43 17.37
N ASP A 81 -4.78 0.24 17.95
CA ASP A 81 -3.80 -0.78 17.58
C ASP A 81 -4.46 -1.96 16.86
N TRP A 82 -4.08 -2.14 15.61
CA TRP A 82 -4.46 -3.26 14.75
C TRP A 82 -3.24 -4.00 14.20
N GLY A 83 -2.03 -3.73 14.73
CA GLY A 83 -0.77 -4.26 14.22
C GLY A 83 -0.18 -3.48 13.05
N GLN A 84 -0.55 -2.21 12.92
CA GLN A 84 0.06 -1.32 11.92
C GLN A 84 1.53 -1.02 12.25
N PRO A 85 2.35 -0.68 11.22
CA PRO A 85 3.76 -0.36 11.44
C PRO A 85 3.92 0.88 12.33
N THR A 86 5.00 0.90 13.09
CA THR A 86 5.43 2.02 13.94
C THR A 86 6.77 2.62 13.51
N HIS A 87 7.50 1.92 12.65
CA HIS A 87 8.73 2.37 12.03
C HIS A 87 8.53 2.52 10.52
N PHE A 88 9.01 3.63 9.98
CA PHE A 88 8.78 4.02 8.58
C PHE A 88 10.11 4.39 7.93
N ASP A 89 10.73 3.45 7.27
CA ASP A 89 11.92 3.70 6.46
C ASP A 89 11.65 4.70 5.33
N PRO A 90 12.66 5.43 4.85
CA PRO A 90 12.51 6.33 3.72
C PRO A 90 11.93 5.66 2.48
N LYS A 91 11.12 6.41 1.71
CA LYS A 91 10.49 5.98 0.46
C LYS A 91 9.27 5.08 0.69
N LYS A 92 8.94 4.27 -0.31
CA LYS A 92 7.77 3.40 -0.31
C LYS A 92 8.14 2.00 0.15
N ALA A 93 7.32 1.45 1.03
CA ALA A 93 7.36 0.06 1.44
C ALA A 93 5.98 -0.58 1.20
N TRP A 94 5.98 -1.74 0.58
CA TRP A 94 4.80 -2.51 0.19
C TRP A 94 4.58 -3.66 1.16
N GLY A 95 3.30 -4.04 1.39
CA GLY A 95 2.97 -5.25 2.15
C GLY A 95 3.61 -5.33 3.53
N VAL A 96 3.78 -4.20 4.21
CA VAL A 96 4.54 -4.15 5.48
C VAL A 96 3.79 -4.76 6.65
N SER A 97 2.46 -4.82 6.57
CA SER A 97 1.63 -5.43 7.59
C SER A 97 0.31 -5.92 7.02
N VAL A 98 -0.24 -6.94 7.67
CA VAL A 98 -1.59 -7.42 7.41
C VAL A 98 -2.43 -7.32 8.68
N ILE A 99 -3.66 -6.84 8.51
CA ILE A 99 -4.61 -6.62 9.59
C ILE A 99 -5.73 -7.64 9.45
N ARG A 100 -5.87 -8.53 10.44
CA ARG A 100 -7.00 -9.45 10.48
C ARG A 100 -8.25 -8.69 10.90
N VAL A 101 -9.30 -8.74 10.06
CA VAL A 101 -10.62 -8.22 10.42
C VAL A 101 -11.55 -9.33 10.90
N PRO A 102 -12.57 -9.01 11.72
CA PRO A 102 -13.59 -9.97 12.13
C PRO A 102 -14.30 -10.60 10.94
N ASP A 103 -14.78 -11.84 11.09
CA ASP A 103 -15.44 -12.57 10.00
C ASP A 103 -16.77 -11.90 9.58
N ASP A 104 -17.39 -11.13 10.48
CA ASP A 104 -18.57 -10.32 10.24
C ASP A 104 -18.26 -8.88 9.83
N PHE A 105 -17.06 -8.59 9.32
CA PHE A 105 -16.63 -7.23 8.99
C PHE A 105 -17.55 -6.57 7.96
N GLY A 106 -17.96 -7.29 6.91
CA GLY A 106 -18.93 -6.82 5.91
C GLY A 106 -18.52 -5.48 5.26
N ASP A 107 -19.48 -4.57 5.16
CA ASP A 107 -19.30 -3.25 4.52
C ASP A 107 -18.66 -2.18 5.44
N ARG A 108 -18.17 -2.57 6.60
CA ARG A 108 -17.51 -1.64 7.52
C ARG A 108 -16.22 -1.10 6.91
N GLU A 109 -15.81 0.06 7.40
CA GLU A 109 -14.56 0.71 7.00
C GLU A 109 -13.75 1.06 8.25
N LEU A 110 -12.47 0.76 8.21
CA LEU A 110 -11.49 1.29 9.14
C LEU A 110 -10.81 2.50 8.51
N LYS A 111 -10.28 3.39 9.34
CA LYS A 111 -9.51 4.57 8.91
C LYS A 111 -8.16 4.56 9.60
N TRP A 112 -7.12 4.43 8.81
CA TRP A 112 -5.77 4.56 9.30
C TRP A 112 -5.32 6.02 9.22
N THR A 113 -5.10 6.63 10.37
CA THR A 113 -4.64 8.02 10.50
C THR A 113 -3.18 8.03 10.91
N ILE A 114 -2.35 8.72 10.13
CA ILE A 114 -0.93 8.96 10.42
C ILE A 114 -0.68 10.46 10.43
N THR A 115 -0.01 10.94 11.48
CA THR A 115 0.45 12.32 11.59
C THR A 115 1.96 12.34 11.78
N ALA A 116 2.68 12.95 10.85
CA ALA A 116 4.13 13.10 10.88
C ALA A 116 4.52 14.49 10.39
N ASN A 117 5.43 15.15 11.09
CA ASN A 117 5.95 16.48 10.73
C ASN A 117 4.83 17.50 10.40
N GLY A 118 3.76 17.51 11.23
CA GLY A 118 2.61 18.40 11.06
C GLY A 118 1.68 18.06 9.88
N LYS A 119 1.89 16.95 9.20
CA LYS A 119 1.04 16.49 8.10
C LYS A 119 0.25 15.25 8.53
N THR A 120 -1.06 15.32 8.36
CA THR A 120 -1.95 14.19 8.66
C THR A 120 -2.48 13.59 7.38
N THR A 121 -2.43 12.27 7.29
CA THR A 121 -3.04 11.48 6.21
C THR A 121 -4.02 10.48 6.81
N VAL A 122 -5.11 10.22 6.08
CA VAL A 122 -6.14 9.26 6.46
C VAL A 122 -6.39 8.34 5.28
N VAL A 123 -6.31 7.03 5.53
CA VAL A 123 -6.49 5.99 4.52
C VAL A 123 -7.68 5.13 4.90
N PRO A 124 -8.71 5.04 4.06
CA PRO A 124 -9.81 4.11 4.27
C PRO A 124 -9.38 2.67 3.95
N LEU A 125 -9.76 1.74 4.81
CA LEU A 125 -9.50 0.31 4.67
C LEU A 125 -10.84 -0.43 4.67
N ASN A 126 -11.15 -1.19 3.62
CA ASN A 126 -12.44 -1.83 3.45
C ASN A 126 -12.36 -3.12 2.60
N LEU A 127 -13.46 -3.83 2.46
CA LEU A 127 -13.55 -5.07 1.69
C LEU A 127 -14.25 -4.89 0.33
N LYS A 128 -14.13 -3.72 -0.31
CA LYS A 128 -14.69 -3.53 -1.65
C LYS A 128 -14.01 -4.45 -2.66
N ASN A 129 -14.78 -4.99 -3.58
CA ASN A 129 -14.30 -5.95 -4.57
C ASN A 129 -13.15 -5.42 -5.43
N ASP A 130 -13.14 -4.13 -5.73
CA ASP A 130 -12.10 -3.48 -6.53
C ASP A 130 -10.70 -3.55 -5.88
N TRP A 131 -10.66 -3.82 -4.57
CA TRP A 131 -9.45 -3.95 -3.78
C TRP A 131 -9.13 -5.40 -3.39
N GLN A 132 -9.88 -6.37 -3.91
CA GLN A 132 -9.59 -7.75 -3.64
C GLN A 132 -8.31 -8.18 -4.33
N LEU A 133 -7.34 -8.59 -3.54
CA LEU A 133 -6.10 -9.17 -4.04
C LEU A 133 -6.40 -10.60 -4.49
N ALA A 134 -6.18 -10.87 -5.77
CA ALA A 134 -6.23 -12.18 -6.33
C ALA A 134 -4.79 -12.64 -6.56
N PRO A 135 -4.25 -13.50 -5.69
CA PRO A 135 -2.97 -14.10 -5.96
C PRO A 135 -3.14 -15.00 -7.19
N PHE A 136 -2.48 -14.66 -8.26
CA PHE A 136 -2.42 -15.46 -9.47
C PHE A 136 -0.96 -15.88 -9.70
N GLU A 137 -0.80 -17.06 -10.25
CA GLU A 137 0.47 -17.43 -10.85
C GLU A 137 0.77 -16.43 -11.95
N ASP A 138 2.01 -15.95 -12.01
CA ASP A 138 2.36 -15.07 -13.11
C ASP A 138 2.23 -15.80 -14.46
N ALA A 139 2.28 -15.06 -15.56
CA ALA A 139 2.07 -15.58 -16.89
C ALA A 139 3.11 -16.65 -17.31
N GLU A 140 4.21 -16.75 -16.57
CA GLU A 140 5.30 -17.71 -16.78
C GLU A 140 5.25 -18.90 -15.82
N GLY A 141 4.31 -18.90 -14.86
CA GLY A 141 4.13 -19.99 -13.89
C GLY A 141 5.08 -19.91 -12.69
N ASP A 142 5.69 -18.76 -12.45
CA ASP A 142 6.55 -18.56 -11.31
C ASP A 142 5.73 -18.65 -10.00
N GLN A 143 6.27 -19.37 -9.04
CA GLN A 143 5.69 -19.48 -7.71
C GLN A 143 6.26 -18.37 -6.82
N PRO A 144 5.42 -17.65 -6.06
CA PRO A 144 5.93 -16.70 -5.08
C PRO A 144 6.92 -17.36 -4.12
N ALA A 145 8.00 -16.66 -3.79
CA ALA A 145 8.96 -17.13 -2.81
C ALA A 145 8.26 -17.39 -1.47
N TYR A 146 8.48 -18.55 -0.90
CA TYR A 146 7.92 -18.93 0.39
C TYR A 146 8.91 -18.61 1.50
N LEU A 147 8.49 -17.73 2.41
CA LEU A 147 9.26 -17.39 3.61
C LEU A 147 8.61 -18.03 4.85
N SER A 148 9.36 -18.77 5.63
CA SER A 148 8.88 -19.41 6.86
C SER A 148 9.85 -19.24 8.02
N PHE A 149 9.31 -19.11 9.23
CA PHE A 149 10.08 -19.23 10.48
C PHE A 149 10.17 -20.66 11.00
N TYR A 150 9.56 -21.61 10.30
CA TYR A 150 9.57 -23.03 10.61
C TYR A 150 10.19 -23.81 9.46
N PRO A 151 10.79 -24.99 9.74
CA PRO A 151 11.30 -25.85 8.67
C PRO A 151 10.24 -26.13 7.59
N LEU A 152 10.65 -26.10 6.33
CA LEU A 152 9.75 -26.28 5.16
C LEU A 152 8.94 -27.57 5.17
N ALA A 153 9.40 -28.59 5.92
CA ALA A 153 8.65 -29.83 6.13
C ALA A 153 7.32 -29.67 6.88
N GLN A 154 7.13 -28.53 7.55
CA GLN A 154 5.89 -28.17 8.26
C GLN A 154 5.01 -27.24 7.41
N LYS A 155 4.98 -27.40 6.10
CA LYS A 155 4.14 -26.65 5.18
C LYS A 155 2.71 -26.54 5.72
N GLN A 156 2.38 -25.43 6.32
CA GLN A 156 0.99 -25.06 6.50
C GLN A 156 0.44 -24.63 5.14
N ALA A 157 -0.75 -25.11 4.86
CA ALA A 157 -1.41 -25.03 3.57
C ALA A 157 -1.20 -23.68 2.86
N THR A 158 -0.78 -23.78 1.65
CA THR A 158 -0.62 -22.72 0.67
C THR A 158 -1.95 -22.01 0.42
N GLY A 159 -2.16 -20.91 1.11
CA GLY A 159 -3.01 -19.83 0.62
C GLY A 159 -2.10 -18.84 -0.06
N SER A 160 -2.44 -18.41 -1.23
CA SER A 160 -1.74 -17.40 -1.98
C SER A 160 -2.00 -16.04 -1.33
N GLY A 161 -1.11 -15.59 -0.50
CA GLY A 161 -1.13 -14.30 0.20
C GLY A 161 -0.19 -14.35 1.41
N PRO A 162 0.27 -13.21 1.92
CA PRO A 162 1.07 -13.18 3.12
C PRO A 162 0.25 -13.76 4.28
N ILE A 163 0.67 -14.93 4.76
CA ILE A 163 0.09 -15.55 5.95
C ILE A 163 0.78 -14.89 7.13
N PRO A 164 0.05 -14.22 8.05
CA PRO A 164 0.67 -13.70 9.25
C PRO A 164 1.21 -14.86 10.07
N VAL A 165 2.53 -14.96 10.15
CA VAL A 165 3.22 -15.96 10.97
C VAL A 165 3.60 -15.28 12.26
N THR A 166 3.03 -15.74 13.37
CA THR A 166 3.42 -15.30 14.71
C THR A 166 4.44 -16.25 15.29
N LEU A 167 5.67 -15.81 15.42
CA LEU A 167 6.71 -16.52 16.15
C LEU A 167 6.88 -15.88 17.53
N LYS A 168 6.65 -16.66 18.60
CA LYS A 168 6.91 -16.22 19.98
C LYS A 168 8.32 -16.63 20.38
N LEU A 169 9.17 -15.67 20.65
CA LEU A 169 10.52 -15.88 21.15
C LEU A 169 10.64 -15.33 22.57
N THR A 170 11.38 -16.04 23.41
CA THR A 170 11.77 -15.55 24.72
C THR A 170 13.18 -14.99 24.62
N ALA A 171 13.36 -13.74 25.04
CA ALA A 171 14.63 -13.07 25.01
C ALA A 171 15.07 -12.68 26.42
N THR A 172 16.37 -12.76 26.68
CA THR A 172 16.98 -12.22 27.90
C THR A 172 17.72 -10.93 27.51
N VAL A 173 17.56 -9.90 28.33
CA VAL A 173 18.24 -8.62 28.12
C VAL A 173 19.76 -8.82 28.02
N GLY A 174 20.37 -8.30 26.94
CA GLY A 174 21.79 -8.41 26.64
C GLY A 174 22.21 -9.69 25.90
N GLN A 175 21.27 -10.57 25.58
CA GLN A 175 21.52 -11.78 24.76
C GLN A 175 21.00 -11.60 23.33
N ALA A 176 21.78 -12.01 22.35
CA ALA A 176 21.33 -12.04 20.96
C ALA A 176 20.24 -13.10 20.76
N VAL A 177 19.19 -12.75 20.05
CA VAL A 177 18.15 -13.67 19.64
C VAL A 177 18.34 -14.02 18.17
N THR A 178 18.47 -15.32 17.86
CA THR A 178 18.55 -15.80 16.49
C THR A 178 17.15 -16.09 15.97
N LEU A 179 16.78 -15.41 14.89
CA LEU A 179 15.54 -15.67 14.17
C LEU A 179 15.82 -16.62 13.00
N PRO A 180 15.31 -17.86 13.00
CA PRO A 180 15.45 -18.74 11.86
C PRO A 180 14.54 -18.27 10.73
N VAL A 181 15.06 -18.17 9.51
CA VAL A 181 14.30 -17.87 8.31
C VAL A 181 14.62 -18.95 7.27
N TYR A 182 13.58 -19.58 6.76
CA TYR A 182 13.65 -20.59 5.72
C TYR A 182 13.03 -20.05 4.42
N VAL A 183 13.70 -20.27 3.29
CA VAL A 183 13.31 -19.83 1.94
C VAL A 183 13.08 -21.04 1.05
#